data_87bff3ed572d58c53e888652cba42384
#
_entry.id   87bff3ed572d58c53e888652cba42384
#
_cell.length_a   1.000
_cell.length_b   1.000
_cell.length_c   1.000
_cell.angle_alpha   90.00
_cell.angle_beta   90.00
_cell.angle_gamma   90.00
#
_symmetry.space_group_name_H-M   'P 1'
#
loop_
_entity.id
_entity.type
_entity.pdbx_description
1 polymer ?
#
loop_
_entity_poly.entity_id
_entity_poly.type
_entity_poly.pdbx_seq_one_letter_code
_entity_poly.pdbx_strand_id
1 'polypeptide(L)' 'MDKHAVFLGLGTNLGEKETNILNALEEIKRRIGEITSLSSYYTSEPVGFESENLFLNAVCCVQTQL' A
#
# COMPACT_ATOMS: atom_id res chain seq x y z
N MET A 1 -3.47 25.29 6.05
CA MET A 1 -2.28 24.42 6.17
C MET A 1 -1.94 23.85 4.82
N ASP A 2 -0.68 23.80 4.53
CA ASP A 2 -0.23 23.31 3.24
C ASP A 2 -0.31 21.80 3.18
N LYS A 3 -0.75 21.30 2.04
CA LYS A 3 -0.70 19.87 1.74
C LYS A 3 0.68 19.50 1.23
N HIS A 4 1.09 18.29 1.50
CA HIS A 4 2.32 17.75 0.94
C HIS A 4 2.08 16.32 0.47
N ALA A 5 2.95 15.86 -0.41
CA ALA A 5 2.85 14.53 -1.00
C ALA A 5 3.72 13.55 -0.22
N VAL A 6 3.15 12.38 0.06
CA VAL A 6 3.85 11.30 0.74
C VAL A 6 3.67 10.03 -0.08
N PHE A 7 4.75 9.27 -0.27
CA PHE A 7 4.69 7.97 -0.90
C PHE A 7 4.61 6.89 0.18
N LEU A 8 3.65 5.98 0.03
CA LEU A 8 3.46 4.87 0.96
C LEU A 8 3.57 3.55 0.22
N GLY A 9 4.40 2.67 0.73
CA GLY A 9 4.50 1.29 0.25
C GLY A 9 3.58 0.40 1.06
N LEU A 10 2.81 -0.44 0.39
CA LEU A 10 1.90 -1.40 0.99
C LEU A 10 2.33 -2.81 0.60
N GLY A 11 2.26 -3.74 1.53
CA GLY A 11 2.61 -5.12 1.24
C GLY A 11 1.90 -6.09 2.17
N THR A 12 1.49 -7.23 1.62
CA THR A 12 0.84 -8.29 2.38
C THR A 12 1.15 -9.63 1.75
N ASN A 13 1.38 -10.66 2.58
CA ASN A 13 1.65 -12.00 2.06
C ASN A 13 0.76 -13.08 2.66
N LEU A 14 -0.28 -12.72 3.39
CA LEU A 14 -1.19 -13.66 4.03
C LEU A 14 -2.65 -13.35 3.67
N GLY A 15 -3.45 -14.41 3.57
CA GLY A 15 -4.89 -14.29 3.37
C GLY A 15 -5.28 -13.75 2.00
N GLU A 16 -6.32 -12.96 1.98
CA GLU A 16 -6.85 -12.32 0.78
C GLU A 16 -6.03 -11.06 0.48
N LYS A 17 -4.95 -11.24 -0.26
CA LYS A 17 -3.94 -10.19 -0.44
C LYS A 17 -4.49 -8.93 -1.12
N GLU A 18 -5.26 -9.11 -2.19
CA GLU A 18 -5.85 -7.97 -2.89
C GLU A 18 -6.84 -7.21 -2.01
N THR A 19 -7.66 -7.94 -1.26
CA THR A 19 -8.60 -7.34 -0.32
C THR A 19 -7.86 -6.59 0.78
N ASN A 20 -6.75 -7.14 1.28
CA ASN A 20 -5.95 -6.47 2.30
C ASN A 20 -5.41 -5.13 1.80
N ILE A 21 -4.93 -5.07 0.55
CA ILE A 21 -4.44 -3.83 -0.03
C ILE A 21 -5.59 -2.84 -0.24
N LEU A 22 -6.73 -3.30 -0.74
CA LEU A 22 -7.90 -2.43 -0.92
C LEU A 22 -8.36 -1.83 0.40
N ASN A 23 -8.39 -2.64 1.45
CA ASN A 23 -8.78 -2.16 2.79
C ASN A 23 -7.78 -1.11 3.31
N ALA A 24 -6.49 -1.33 3.09
CA ALA A 24 -5.47 -0.36 3.48
C ALA A 24 -5.64 0.97 2.72
N LEU A 25 -5.94 0.92 1.43
CA LEU A 25 -6.18 2.12 0.64
C LEU A 25 -7.41 2.89 1.14
N GLU A 26 -8.47 2.19 1.52
CA GLU A 26 -9.66 2.84 2.08
C GLU A 26 -9.36 3.54 3.41
N GLU A 27 -8.54 2.91 4.27
CA GLU A 27 -8.14 3.53 5.53
C GLU A 27 -7.25 4.75 5.30
N ILE A 28 -6.38 4.71 4.30
CA ILE A 28 -5.54 5.85 3.94
C ILE A 28 -6.42 7.03 3.50
N LYS A 29 -7.42 6.77 2.65
CA LYS A 29 -8.35 7.82 2.22
C LYS A 29 -9.10 8.44 3.38
N ARG A 30 -9.51 7.63 4.34
CA ARG A 30 -10.30 8.11 5.49
C ARG A 30 -9.47 8.89 6.49
N ARG A 31 -8.21 8.50 6.70
CA ARG A 31 -7.43 8.96 7.86
C ARG A 31 -6.25 9.83 7.52
N ILE A 32 -5.73 9.73 6.31
CA ILE A 32 -4.46 10.38 5.97
C ILE A 32 -4.66 11.47 4.92
N GLY A 33 -5.29 11.15 3.80
CA GLY A 33 -5.52 12.12 2.75
C GLY A 33 -5.95 11.51 1.44
N GLU A 34 -5.91 12.33 0.40
CA GLU A 34 -6.33 11.92 -0.93
C GLU A 34 -5.24 11.12 -1.62
N ILE A 35 -5.61 9.96 -2.16
CA ILE A 35 -4.69 9.17 -2.98
C ILE A 35 -4.71 9.75 -4.39
N THR A 36 -3.58 10.29 -4.83
CA THR A 36 -3.45 10.95 -6.12
C THR A 36 -2.90 10.04 -7.20
N SER A 37 -2.19 8.98 -6.81
CA SER A 37 -1.75 7.97 -7.76
C SER A 37 -1.54 6.64 -7.04
N LEU A 38 -1.65 5.55 -7.80
CA LEU A 38 -1.50 4.19 -7.30
C LEU A 38 -0.76 3.39 -8.36
N SER A 39 0.28 2.68 -7.94
CA SER A 39 1.01 1.80 -8.85
C SER A 39 0.17 0.59 -9.25
N SER A 40 0.63 -0.13 -10.27
CA SER A 40 0.15 -1.49 -10.48
C SER A 40 0.56 -2.35 -9.29
N TYR A 41 -0.21 -3.39 -9.01
CA TYR A 41 0.19 -4.36 -8.00
C TYR A 41 1.37 -5.18 -8.54
N TYR A 42 2.31 -5.51 -7.67
CA TYR A 42 3.44 -6.34 -8.04
C TYR A 42 3.79 -7.30 -6.91
N THR A 43 4.42 -8.41 -7.27
CA THR A 43 4.77 -9.44 -6.29
C THR A 43 6.27 -9.35 -5.96
N SER A 44 6.61 -9.77 -4.75
CA SER A 44 7.99 -9.87 -4.31
C SER A 44 8.15 -11.08 -3.39
N GLU A 45 9.39 -11.58 -3.31
CA GLU A 45 9.71 -12.68 -2.43
C GLU A 45 10.04 -12.17 -1.04
N PRO A 46 9.70 -12.95 0.02
CA PRO A 46 10.13 -12.62 1.37
C PRO A 46 11.66 -12.63 1.46
N VAL A 47 12.22 -11.68 2.21
CA VAL A 47 13.66 -11.55 2.40
C VAL A 47 14.11 -12.44 3.54
N GLY A 48 15.16 -13.21 3.31
CA GLY A 48 15.84 -13.96 4.35
C GLY A 48 15.29 -15.33 4.69
N PHE A 49 14.23 -15.78 4.01
CA PHE A 49 13.69 -17.12 4.20
C PHE A 49 12.91 -17.57 2.97
N GLU A 50 12.75 -18.87 2.83
CA GLU A 50 11.93 -19.43 1.77
C GLU A 50 10.47 -19.45 2.18
N SER A 51 9.60 -19.02 1.27
CA SER A 51 8.17 -19.08 1.48
C SER A 51 7.48 -19.19 0.14
N GLU A 52 6.41 -19.97 0.09
CA GLU A 52 5.54 -20.05 -1.07
C GLU A 52 4.61 -18.84 -1.16
N ASN A 53 4.47 -18.09 -0.07
CA ASN A 53 3.61 -16.93 -0.02
C ASN A 53 4.36 -15.68 -0.42
N LEU A 54 4.27 -15.32 -1.70
CA LEU A 54 4.83 -14.06 -2.18
C LEU A 54 4.06 -12.89 -1.58
N PHE A 55 4.76 -11.79 -1.39
CA PHE A 55 4.10 -10.53 -1.06
C PHE A 55 3.40 -9.96 -2.29
N LEU A 56 2.22 -9.44 -2.09
CA LEU A 56 1.56 -8.56 -3.05
C LEU A 56 1.78 -7.14 -2.56
N ASN A 57 2.25 -6.27 -3.45
CA ASN A 57 2.68 -4.91 -3.10
C ASN A 57 2.03 -3.87 -3.99
N ALA A 58 1.95 -2.65 -3.47
CA ALA A 58 1.60 -1.47 -4.24
C ALA A 58 2.25 -0.26 -3.61
N VAL A 59 2.45 0.79 -4.39
CA VAL A 59 2.91 2.09 -3.89
C VAL A 59 1.86 3.12 -4.26
N CYS A 60 1.50 3.96 -3.32
CA CYS A 60 0.58 5.06 -3.61
C CYS A 60 1.19 6.40 -3.20
N CYS A 61 0.74 7.44 -3.85
CA CYS A 61 1.05 8.82 -3.47
C CYS A 61 -0.19 9.42 -2.82
N VAL A 62 0.01 10.06 -1.68
CA VAL A 62 -1.09 10.63 -0.89
C VAL A 62 -0.81 12.10 -0.65
N GLN A 63 -1.79 12.95 -0.91
CA GLN A 63 -1.74 14.34 -0.47
C GLN A 63 -2.36 14.45 0.90
N THR A 64 -1.61 14.98 1.84
CA THR A 64 -2.01 15.01 3.23
C THR A 64 -1.61 16.33 3.89
N GLN A 65 -2.34 16.70 4.94
CA GLN A 65 -2.00 17.82 5.82
C GLN A 65 -1.38 17.35 7.14
N LEU A 66 -1.20 16.04 7.28
CA LEU A 66 -0.61 15.48 8.50
C LEU A 66 0.88 15.80 8.64
#